data_f8b19e797e08303e54044888a03e22dd
#
_entry.id   f8b19e797e08303e54044888a03e22dd
#
_cell.length_a   1.000
_cell.length_b   1.000
_cell.length_c   1.000
_cell.angle_alpha   90.00
_cell.angle_beta   90.00
_cell.angle_gamma   90.00
#
_symmetry.space_group_name_H-M   'P 1'
#
loop_
_entity.id
_entity.type
_entity.pdbx_description
1 polymer ?
#
loop_
_entity_poly.entity_id
_entity_poly.type
_entity_poly.pdbx_seq_one_letter_code
_entity_poly.pdbx_strand_id
1 'polypeptide(L)'
;MPSAWVAVPQDAVLREVAAALDDPHCSGVAILGADGVGKTLLAYSAAEAFATPSTLVHRVVGTATERVIPFGAFRALLADADITETGRPAELLRAAQEHLAGDGAQQLFVVDDAHHLDHLSATLIYQLAVGGSARLIVTVRSGAELPDAVAALWADELLNRVEVGPLDAAATTALLESALPAPLDAGVVDEAFAHSQGNPLHLRHLVDSGDLTNDATLPALIDGYLSGLASPARTVLDYLALAEPLQRGDVTALAGEGAVDQAEAVGAVAIDGDLVYSAHPLYTARAGAALAPDAARALRMSLVEHLAAGPSTHVGDQLRLAALAVESDNPGAVDDLVNPAQHALRFGELALAEQLAQAALDRTGGLPARLALGYALAWQGRGPQADSVLAAVDPDQLSPSELLAWALPRAANQFWMLSEPAQATAFLQTTRNRVSSPAAQATLDALAATFAMNAGTPLRTLRIAGEVLASPHADGVAVGWAASAAALSSART
;
A
#
# COMPACT_ATOMS: atom_id res chain seq x y z
N MET A 1 15.22 19.54 -27.95
CA MET A 1 16.32 19.04 -27.12
C MET A 1 15.80 19.11 -25.68
N PRO A 2 15.71 18.03 -24.93
CA PRO A 2 15.41 18.18 -23.51
C PRO A 2 16.53 19.03 -22.93
N SER A 3 16.18 20.17 -22.33
CA SER A 3 17.13 21.00 -21.59
C SER A 3 17.75 20.08 -20.53
N ALA A 4 19.07 20.07 -20.41
CA ALA A 4 19.75 19.42 -19.31
C ALA A 4 19.33 20.19 -18.04
N TRP A 5 18.19 19.82 -17.46
CA TRP A 5 17.73 20.36 -16.20
C TRP A 5 18.71 19.91 -15.13
N VAL A 6 19.73 20.72 -14.92
CA VAL A 6 20.72 20.48 -13.87
C VAL A 6 20.06 20.92 -12.57
N ALA A 7 19.73 19.96 -11.74
CA ALA A 7 19.27 20.26 -10.40
C ALA A 7 20.33 21.11 -9.68
N VAL A 8 19.94 22.28 -9.21
CA VAL A 8 20.77 23.04 -8.27
C VAL A 8 20.62 22.34 -6.92
N PRO A 9 21.68 21.72 -6.41
CA PRO A 9 21.62 21.11 -5.08
C PRO A 9 21.30 22.23 -4.08
N GLN A 10 20.32 21.96 -3.22
CA GLN A 10 20.15 22.77 -2.01
C GLN A 10 21.26 22.38 -1.03
N ASP A 11 22.50 22.87 -1.24
CA ASP A 11 23.71 22.45 -0.52
C ASP A 11 23.56 22.53 1.00
N ALA A 12 22.76 23.47 1.50
CA ALA A 12 22.48 23.58 2.93
C ALA A 12 21.63 22.41 3.42
N VAL A 13 20.58 22.06 2.69
CA VAL A 13 19.69 20.93 3.03
C VAL A 13 20.42 19.60 2.83
N LEU A 14 21.22 19.48 1.76
CA LEU A 14 22.04 18.27 1.56
C LEU A 14 23.01 18.02 2.71
N ARG A 15 23.65 19.08 3.25
CA ARG A 15 24.51 18.98 4.44
C ARG A 15 23.73 18.58 5.70
N GLU A 16 22.51 19.08 5.87
CA GLU A 16 21.64 18.70 6.97
C GLU A 16 21.23 17.21 6.87
N VAL A 17 20.87 16.75 5.68
CA VAL A 17 20.57 15.33 5.42
C VAL A 17 21.79 14.45 5.67
N ALA A 18 22.98 14.86 5.22
CA ALA A 18 24.23 14.14 5.46
C ALA A 18 24.54 14.05 6.96
N ALA A 19 24.42 15.15 7.70
CA ALA A 19 24.62 15.16 9.15
C ALA A 19 23.61 14.24 9.88
N ALA A 20 22.37 14.19 9.42
CA ALA A 20 21.34 13.29 9.96
C ALA A 20 21.65 11.81 9.67
N LEU A 21 22.22 11.51 8.50
CA LEU A 21 22.65 10.16 8.14
C LEU A 21 23.85 9.68 8.94
N ASP A 22 24.75 10.59 9.31
CA ASP A 22 25.96 10.28 10.09
C ASP A 22 25.66 10.15 11.60
N ASP A 23 24.46 10.52 12.06
CA ASP A 23 24.09 10.40 13.47
C ASP A 23 24.01 8.92 13.89
N PRO A 24 24.86 8.47 14.85
CA PRO A 24 24.86 7.09 15.29
C PRO A 24 23.64 6.70 16.14
N HIS A 25 22.89 7.69 16.65
CA HIS A 25 21.71 7.45 17.49
C HIS A 25 20.43 7.22 16.67
N CYS A 26 20.43 7.59 15.40
CA CYS A 26 19.31 7.42 14.49
C CYS A 26 19.63 6.40 13.38
N SER A 27 18.63 5.76 12.84
CA SER A 27 18.76 4.82 11.72
C SER A 27 18.74 5.52 10.36
N GLY A 28 18.63 6.86 10.31
CA GLY A 28 18.64 7.62 9.06
C GLY A 28 17.86 8.92 9.12
N VAL A 29 17.29 9.33 7.98
CA VAL A 29 16.63 10.62 7.79
C VAL A 29 15.28 10.49 7.07
N ALA A 30 14.31 11.26 7.51
CA ALA A 30 13.05 11.49 6.82
C ALA A 30 13.04 12.89 6.19
N ILE A 31 12.89 12.95 4.86
CA ILE A 31 12.87 14.19 4.07
C ILE A 31 11.41 14.52 3.74
N LEU A 32 10.89 15.61 4.30
CA LEU A 32 9.51 16.04 4.11
C LEU A 32 9.46 17.29 3.22
N GLY A 33 8.41 17.41 2.41
CA GLY A 33 8.21 18.61 1.58
C GLY A 33 7.01 18.46 0.64
N ALA A 34 6.61 19.56 0.04
CA ALA A 34 5.51 19.58 -0.94
C ALA A 34 5.87 18.81 -2.23
N ASP A 35 4.88 18.58 -3.11
CA ASP A 35 5.13 18.01 -4.43
C ASP A 35 6.05 18.91 -5.25
N GLY A 36 6.99 18.31 -5.98
CA GLY A 36 7.86 19.01 -6.91
C GLY A 36 9.00 19.83 -6.31
N VAL A 37 9.20 19.84 -4.96
CA VAL A 37 10.30 20.60 -4.32
C VAL A 37 11.68 19.94 -4.44
N GLY A 38 11.76 18.71 -4.99
CA GLY A 38 13.03 18.03 -5.24
C GLY A 38 13.44 17.00 -4.18
N LYS A 39 12.52 16.49 -3.34
CA LYS A 39 12.81 15.47 -2.30
C LYS A 39 13.53 14.25 -2.84
N THR A 40 13.01 13.66 -3.90
CA THR A 40 13.56 12.46 -4.56
C THR A 40 15.00 12.67 -5.00
N LEU A 41 15.27 13.81 -5.65
CA LEU A 41 16.60 14.16 -6.10
C LEU A 41 17.57 14.33 -4.92
N LEU A 42 17.13 15.02 -3.86
CA LEU A 42 17.91 15.21 -2.66
C LEU A 42 18.23 13.87 -1.98
N ALA A 43 17.25 12.97 -1.91
CA ALA A 43 17.41 11.63 -1.35
C ALA A 43 18.47 10.81 -2.11
N TYR A 44 18.41 10.81 -3.46
CA TYR A 44 19.39 10.10 -4.26
C TYR A 44 20.78 10.74 -4.20
N SER A 45 20.87 12.08 -4.23
CA SER A 45 22.17 12.78 -4.07
C SER A 45 22.80 12.51 -2.69
N ALA A 46 21.98 12.46 -1.64
CA ALA A 46 22.46 12.12 -0.30
C ALA A 46 22.92 10.65 -0.22
N ALA A 47 22.20 9.73 -0.85
CA ALA A 47 22.58 8.33 -0.90
C ALA A 47 23.91 8.13 -1.65
N GLU A 48 24.10 8.79 -2.79
CA GLU A 48 25.36 8.76 -3.55
C GLU A 48 26.53 9.32 -2.74
N ALA A 49 26.31 10.41 -2.01
CA ALA A 49 27.34 11.02 -1.17
C ALA A 49 27.70 10.16 0.07
N PHE A 50 26.72 9.44 0.63
CA PHE A 50 26.90 8.58 1.80
C PHE A 50 27.48 7.19 1.43
N ALA A 51 27.18 6.68 0.24
CA ALA A 51 27.55 5.34 -0.17
C ALA A 51 29.09 5.17 -0.24
N THR A 52 29.56 4.08 0.33
CA THR A 52 30.95 3.60 0.23
C THR A 52 30.99 2.36 -0.67
N PRO A 53 32.17 1.87 -1.11
CA PRO A 53 32.26 0.63 -1.87
C PRO A 53 31.69 -0.61 -1.15
N SER A 54 31.49 -0.54 0.17
CA SER A 54 30.88 -1.61 0.99
C SER A 54 29.41 -1.37 1.30
N THR A 55 28.79 -0.28 0.79
CA THR A 55 27.39 0.05 0.99
C THR A 55 26.56 -0.49 -0.17
N LEU A 56 25.53 -1.29 0.14
CA LEU A 56 24.52 -1.69 -0.83
C LEU A 56 23.35 -0.71 -0.75
N VAL A 57 23.12 -0.01 -1.86
CA VAL A 57 22.04 0.97 -1.97
C VAL A 57 20.83 0.32 -2.65
N HIS A 58 19.72 0.28 -1.92
CA HIS A 58 18.44 -0.23 -2.41
C HIS A 58 17.48 0.92 -2.66
N ARG A 59 16.83 0.90 -3.82
CA ARG A 59 15.77 1.87 -4.16
C ARG A 59 14.42 1.21 -3.97
N VAL A 60 13.53 1.90 -3.26
CA VAL A 60 12.16 1.50 -3.01
C VAL A 60 11.27 2.70 -3.33
N VAL A 61 10.30 2.53 -4.18
CA VAL A 61 9.40 3.61 -4.59
C VAL A 61 7.97 3.25 -4.23
N GLY A 62 7.34 4.04 -3.38
CA GLY A 62 5.92 3.91 -3.08
C GLY A 62 5.08 4.49 -4.21
N THR A 63 4.11 3.73 -4.71
CA THR A 63 3.18 4.19 -5.74
C THR A 63 1.73 4.06 -5.28
N ALA A 64 0.86 4.94 -5.77
CA ALA A 64 -0.55 4.94 -5.37
C ALA A 64 -1.26 3.62 -5.75
N THR A 65 -0.83 2.97 -6.82
CA THR A 65 -1.40 1.72 -7.33
C THR A 65 -0.97 0.49 -6.53
N GLU A 66 0.21 0.52 -5.91
CA GLU A 66 0.71 -0.58 -5.07
C GLU A 66 0.42 -0.41 -3.57
N ARG A 67 -0.21 0.69 -3.16
CA ARG A 67 -0.52 0.97 -1.75
C ARG A 67 -1.33 -0.14 -1.05
N VAL A 68 -2.08 -0.93 -1.81
CA VAL A 68 -2.90 -2.04 -1.31
C VAL A 68 -2.32 -3.43 -1.63
N ILE A 69 -1.11 -3.48 -2.21
CA ILE A 69 -0.45 -4.72 -2.61
C ILE A 69 0.64 -5.07 -1.60
N PRO A 70 0.53 -6.21 -0.89
CA PRO A 70 1.52 -6.63 0.10
C PRO A 70 2.94 -6.65 -0.46
N PHE A 71 3.86 -5.91 0.17
CA PHE A 71 5.24 -5.71 -0.29
C PHE A 71 5.36 -5.16 -1.72
N GLY A 72 4.36 -4.41 -2.21
CA GLY A 72 4.35 -3.89 -3.58
C GLY A 72 5.63 -3.13 -3.91
N ALA A 73 6.00 -2.15 -3.09
CA ALA A 73 7.21 -1.35 -3.28
C ALA A 73 8.52 -2.15 -3.14
N PHE A 74 8.50 -3.31 -2.50
CA PHE A 74 9.66 -4.20 -2.32
C PHE A 74 9.69 -5.38 -3.30
N ARG A 75 8.75 -5.45 -4.25
CA ARG A 75 8.60 -6.55 -5.20
C ARG A 75 9.92 -7.03 -5.82
N ALA A 76 10.71 -6.12 -6.36
CA ALA A 76 11.97 -6.44 -7.01
C ALA A 76 13.02 -6.96 -6.03
N LEU A 77 13.05 -6.40 -4.81
CA LEU A 77 14.03 -6.78 -3.78
C LEU A 77 13.68 -8.11 -3.10
N LEU A 78 12.43 -8.54 -3.15
CA LEU A 78 11.95 -9.77 -2.52
C LEU A 78 11.62 -10.88 -3.53
N ALA A 79 12.02 -10.73 -4.79
CA ALA A 79 11.73 -11.71 -5.85
C ALA A 79 12.26 -13.12 -5.54
N ASP A 80 13.43 -13.20 -4.90
CA ASP A 80 14.09 -14.45 -4.52
C ASP A 80 13.87 -14.84 -3.04
N ALA A 81 13.04 -14.07 -2.30
CA ALA A 81 12.74 -14.36 -0.90
C ALA A 81 11.72 -15.50 -0.77
N ASP A 82 11.85 -16.31 0.29
CA ASP A 82 10.88 -17.39 0.59
C ASP A 82 9.59 -16.82 1.19
N ILE A 83 8.85 -16.08 0.36
CA ILE A 83 7.60 -15.41 0.70
C ILE A 83 6.47 -16.10 -0.07
N THR A 84 5.58 -16.79 0.65
CA THR A 84 4.45 -17.53 0.07
C THR A 84 3.13 -16.84 0.33
N GLU A 85 2.19 -16.92 -0.62
CA GLU A 85 0.84 -16.35 -0.50
C GLU A 85 0.04 -16.89 0.73
N THR A 86 0.39 -18.07 1.23
CA THR A 86 -0.27 -18.70 2.37
C THR A 86 0.32 -18.30 3.72
N GLY A 87 1.47 -17.61 3.73
CA GLY A 87 2.15 -17.17 4.94
C GLY A 87 1.33 -16.19 5.78
N ARG A 88 1.56 -16.21 7.10
CA ARG A 88 0.98 -15.19 7.99
C ARG A 88 1.78 -13.90 7.87
N PRO A 89 1.17 -12.70 8.05
CA PRO A 89 1.89 -11.42 7.94
C PRO A 89 3.20 -11.37 8.74
N ALA A 90 3.21 -11.88 9.97
CA ALA A 90 4.42 -11.91 10.81
C ALA A 90 5.53 -12.84 10.29
N GLU A 91 5.16 -13.96 9.65
CA GLU A 91 6.10 -14.90 9.03
C GLU A 91 6.70 -14.29 7.76
N LEU A 92 5.86 -13.62 6.96
CA LEU A 92 6.29 -12.91 5.74
C LEU A 92 7.23 -11.75 6.06
N LEU A 93 6.90 -10.93 7.08
CA LEU A 93 7.75 -9.84 7.54
C LEU A 93 9.11 -10.35 8.01
N ARG A 94 9.14 -11.45 8.77
CA ARG A 94 10.40 -12.05 9.21
C ARG A 94 11.23 -12.55 8.03
N ALA A 95 10.63 -13.28 7.09
CA ALA A 95 11.33 -13.77 5.89
C ALA A 95 11.88 -12.61 5.05
N ALA A 96 11.10 -11.54 4.86
CA ALA A 96 11.54 -10.34 4.15
C ALA A 96 12.71 -9.66 4.88
N GLN A 97 12.62 -9.52 6.21
CA GLN A 97 13.68 -8.90 7.02
C GLN A 97 14.97 -9.74 6.97
N GLU A 98 14.88 -11.06 7.13
CA GLU A 98 16.02 -11.98 7.03
C GLU A 98 16.69 -11.91 5.66
N HIS A 99 15.88 -11.84 4.57
CA HIS A 99 16.38 -11.72 3.21
C HIS A 99 17.12 -10.39 2.97
N LEU A 100 16.58 -9.27 3.48
CA LEU A 100 17.14 -7.92 3.29
C LEU A 100 18.27 -7.57 4.25
N ALA A 101 18.45 -8.31 5.35
CA ALA A 101 19.52 -8.03 6.32
C ALA A 101 20.94 -8.23 5.75
N GLY A 102 21.09 -9.03 4.68
CA GLY A 102 22.34 -9.24 3.94
C GLY A 102 23.48 -9.87 4.77
N ASP A 103 24.54 -10.29 4.09
CA ASP A 103 25.71 -10.95 4.70
C ASP A 103 26.82 -9.94 5.11
N GLY A 104 26.49 -8.99 5.99
CA GLY A 104 27.49 -8.11 6.63
C GLY A 104 27.88 -6.84 5.86
N ALA A 105 27.30 -6.56 4.69
CA ALA A 105 27.41 -5.27 4.01
C ALA A 105 26.48 -4.24 4.66
N GLN A 106 26.90 -2.96 4.68
CA GLN A 106 26.03 -1.88 5.13
C GLN A 106 24.87 -1.70 4.15
N GLN A 107 23.64 -1.85 4.63
CA GLN A 107 22.44 -1.68 3.83
C GLN A 107 21.96 -0.22 3.93
N LEU A 108 21.70 0.41 2.78
CA LEU A 108 21.08 1.74 2.68
C LEU A 108 19.82 1.64 1.82
N PHE A 109 18.67 1.91 2.40
CA PHE A 109 17.41 1.97 1.66
C PHE A 109 17.00 3.42 1.41
N VAL A 110 16.84 3.78 0.14
CA VAL A 110 16.19 5.02 -0.28
C VAL A 110 14.73 4.69 -0.58
N VAL A 111 13.85 5.11 0.32
CA VAL A 111 12.41 4.85 0.24
C VAL A 111 11.73 6.14 -0.21
N ASP A 112 11.44 6.21 -1.50
CA ASP A 112 10.79 7.38 -2.09
C ASP A 112 9.27 7.28 -1.99
N ASP A 113 8.61 8.41 -1.71
CA ASP A 113 7.17 8.53 -1.54
C ASP A 113 6.56 7.49 -0.57
N ALA A 114 7.18 7.33 0.61
CA ALA A 114 6.79 6.35 1.63
C ALA A 114 5.34 6.48 2.13
N HIS A 115 4.66 7.58 1.86
CA HIS A 115 3.23 7.75 2.12
C HIS A 115 2.33 6.87 1.23
N HIS A 116 2.90 6.26 0.19
CA HIS A 116 2.24 5.29 -0.68
C HIS A 116 2.61 3.83 -0.38
N LEU A 117 3.38 3.56 0.67
CA LEU A 117 3.68 2.18 1.05
C LEU A 117 2.42 1.46 1.55
N ASP A 118 2.30 0.19 1.19
CA ASP A 118 1.36 -0.74 1.82
C ASP A 118 1.75 -1.02 3.27
N HIS A 119 0.82 -1.60 4.03
CA HIS A 119 1.02 -1.85 5.45
C HIS A 119 2.24 -2.73 5.78
N LEU A 120 2.50 -3.77 4.98
CA LEU A 120 3.63 -4.67 5.21
C LEU A 120 4.96 -4.02 4.82
N SER A 121 5.03 -3.30 3.70
CA SER A 121 6.19 -2.49 3.33
C SER A 121 6.54 -1.43 4.38
N ALA A 122 5.54 -0.71 4.88
CA ALA A 122 5.70 0.27 5.94
C ALA A 122 6.21 -0.36 7.25
N THR A 123 5.66 -1.51 7.65
CA THR A 123 6.10 -2.24 8.83
C THR A 123 7.52 -2.77 8.66
N LEU A 124 7.89 -3.24 7.45
CA LEU A 124 9.22 -3.74 7.14
C LEU A 124 10.29 -2.67 7.32
N ILE A 125 10.10 -1.45 6.78
CA ILE A 125 11.08 -0.36 6.96
C ILE A 125 11.19 0.06 8.42
N TYR A 126 10.10 0.07 9.18
CA TYR A 126 10.11 0.32 10.60
C TYR A 126 10.95 -0.74 11.36
N GLN A 127 10.76 -2.03 11.05
CA GLN A 127 11.53 -3.11 11.66
C GLN A 127 13.01 -3.06 11.29
N LEU A 128 13.36 -2.69 10.05
CA LEU A 128 14.75 -2.47 9.64
C LEU A 128 15.39 -1.33 10.41
N ALA A 129 14.66 -0.24 10.68
CA ALA A 129 15.12 0.88 11.49
C ALA A 129 15.34 0.47 12.95
N VAL A 130 14.34 -0.17 13.58
CA VAL A 130 14.46 -0.64 14.98
C VAL A 130 15.57 -1.65 15.16
N GLY A 131 15.75 -2.56 14.20
CA GLY A 131 16.81 -3.57 14.23
C GLY A 131 18.23 -3.01 14.03
N GLY A 132 18.37 -1.76 13.59
CA GLY A 132 19.67 -1.15 13.25
C GLY A 132 20.41 -1.88 12.12
N SER A 133 19.72 -2.73 11.37
CA SER A 133 20.30 -3.54 10.29
C SER A 133 20.49 -2.76 8.98
N ALA A 134 19.90 -1.56 8.88
CA ALA A 134 19.96 -0.72 7.70
C ALA A 134 19.98 0.77 8.05
N ARG A 135 20.50 1.58 7.14
CA ARG A 135 20.29 3.02 7.09
C ARG A 135 19.14 3.34 6.16
N LEU A 136 18.35 4.36 6.49
CA LEU A 136 17.17 4.75 5.73
C LEU A 136 17.24 6.22 5.31
N ILE A 137 16.91 6.49 4.05
CA ILE A 137 16.52 7.82 3.56
C ILE A 137 15.08 7.68 3.09
N VAL A 138 14.16 8.34 3.78
CA VAL A 138 12.72 8.20 3.50
C VAL A 138 12.17 9.54 3.03
N THR A 139 11.55 9.60 1.86
CA THR A 139 10.85 10.82 1.43
C THR A 139 9.36 10.72 1.68
N VAL A 140 8.77 11.84 2.09
CA VAL A 140 7.35 11.93 2.39
C VAL A 140 6.79 13.26 1.90
N ARG A 141 5.59 13.23 1.34
CA ARG A 141 4.85 14.45 0.99
C ARG A 141 4.26 15.08 2.25
N SER A 142 4.54 16.37 2.46
CA SER A 142 3.96 17.12 3.58
C SER A 142 2.43 17.16 3.51
N GLY A 143 1.77 16.85 4.63
CA GLY A 143 0.31 16.82 4.72
C GLY A 143 -0.34 15.58 4.11
N ALA A 144 0.41 14.60 3.61
CA ALA A 144 -0.15 13.32 3.20
C ALA A 144 -0.59 12.48 4.40
N GLU A 145 -1.61 11.67 4.21
CA GLU A 145 -1.96 10.59 5.13
C GLU A 145 -0.88 9.50 5.06
N LEU A 146 -0.38 9.10 6.22
CA LEU A 146 0.73 8.16 6.32
C LEU A 146 0.30 6.82 6.89
N PRO A 147 0.92 5.72 6.46
CA PRO A 147 0.89 4.48 7.23
C PRO A 147 1.43 4.71 8.64
N ASP A 148 0.80 4.12 9.66
CA ASP A 148 1.18 4.29 11.07
C ASP A 148 2.65 3.97 11.32
N ALA A 149 3.18 2.90 10.72
CA ALA A 149 4.56 2.49 10.83
C ALA A 149 5.55 3.52 10.22
N VAL A 150 5.16 4.23 9.15
CA VAL A 150 5.95 5.33 8.59
C VAL A 150 5.97 6.51 9.55
N ALA A 151 4.81 6.88 10.11
CA ALA A 151 4.72 7.96 11.10
C ALA A 151 5.53 7.66 12.37
N ALA A 152 5.57 6.39 12.79
CA ALA A 152 6.35 5.94 13.95
C ALA A 152 7.86 6.10 13.76
N LEU A 153 8.40 6.10 12.54
CA LEU A 153 9.84 6.26 12.29
C LEU A 153 10.46 7.51 12.94
N TRP A 154 9.73 8.61 12.97
CA TRP A 154 10.21 9.83 13.65
C TRP A 154 9.52 10.08 14.98
N ALA A 155 8.34 9.52 15.23
CA ALA A 155 7.70 9.58 16.54
C ALA A 155 8.50 8.83 17.62
N ASP A 156 9.13 7.73 17.23
CA ASP A 156 10.01 6.89 18.09
C ASP A 156 11.49 7.27 17.94
N GLU A 157 11.78 8.45 17.36
CA GLU A 157 13.14 9.00 17.20
C GLU A 157 14.11 8.09 16.42
N LEU A 158 13.60 7.20 15.56
CA LEU A 158 14.42 6.33 14.72
C LEU A 158 15.02 7.06 13.53
N LEU A 159 14.34 8.07 12.98
CA LEU A 159 14.82 8.92 11.90
C LEU A 159 14.80 10.38 12.29
N ASN A 160 15.89 11.10 11.95
CA ASN A 160 15.92 12.56 11.99
C ASN A 160 15.01 13.13 10.89
N ARG A 161 14.36 14.26 11.17
CA ARG A 161 13.41 14.87 10.24
C ARG A 161 14.00 16.15 9.64
N VAL A 162 14.05 16.21 8.30
CA VAL A 162 14.50 17.36 7.52
C VAL A 162 13.36 17.85 6.63
N GLU A 163 13.05 19.14 6.68
CA GLU A 163 12.03 19.73 5.84
C GLU A 163 12.63 20.45 4.64
N VAL A 164 12.13 20.13 3.44
CA VAL A 164 12.53 20.73 2.17
C VAL A 164 11.46 21.70 1.72
N GLY A 165 11.82 22.98 1.69
CA GLY A 165 10.98 24.03 1.13
C GLY A 165 11.23 24.27 -0.36
N PRO A 166 10.44 25.16 -0.96
CA PRO A 166 10.71 25.66 -2.30
C PRO A 166 12.03 26.45 -2.32
N LEU A 167 12.58 26.66 -3.50
CA LEU A 167 13.77 27.47 -3.73
C LEU A 167 13.49 28.93 -3.36
N ASP A 168 14.49 29.62 -2.80
CA ASP A 168 14.43 31.06 -2.68
C ASP A 168 14.69 31.76 -4.04
N ALA A 169 14.57 33.07 -4.07
CA ALA A 169 14.73 33.84 -5.32
C ALA A 169 16.16 33.68 -5.93
N ALA A 170 17.19 33.60 -5.09
CA ALA A 170 18.57 33.45 -5.56
C ALA A 170 18.80 32.06 -6.17
N ALA A 171 18.33 31.01 -5.51
CA ALA A 171 18.41 29.65 -6.01
C ALA A 171 17.54 29.45 -7.28
N THR A 172 16.38 30.10 -7.36
CA THR A 172 15.54 30.12 -8.56
C THR A 172 16.27 30.75 -9.73
N THR A 173 16.89 31.91 -9.53
CA THR A 173 17.72 32.57 -10.55
C THR A 173 18.83 31.66 -11.06
N ALA A 174 19.61 31.08 -10.12
CA ALA A 174 20.71 30.18 -10.48
C ALA A 174 20.23 28.95 -11.26
N LEU A 175 19.06 28.37 -10.89
CA LEU A 175 18.46 27.25 -11.58
C LEU A 175 18.06 27.62 -13.02
N LEU A 176 17.37 28.74 -13.22
CA LEU A 176 16.95 29.21 -14.53
C LEU A 176 18.15 29.58 -15.43
N GLU A 177 19.16 30.23 -14.90
CA GLU A 177 20.41 30.54 -15.61
C GLU A 177 21.17 29.28 -16.04
N SER A 178 21.13 28.21 -15.24
CA SER A 178 21.72 26.92 -15.61
C SER A 178 20.94 26.16 -16.67
N ALA A 179 19.63 26.33 -16.69
CA ALA A 179 18.73 25.62 -17.62
C ALA A 179 18.61 26.30 -19.00
N LEU A 180 18.86 27.60 -19.08
CA LEU A 180 18.63 28.40 -20.30
C LEU A 180 19.95 28.96 -20.88
N PRO A 181 20.12 28.89 -22.21
CA PRO A 181 21.40 29.26 -22.85
C PRO A 181 21.64 30.78 -22.94
N ALA A 182 20.62 31.60 -22.69
CA ALA A 182 20.68 33.04 -22.82
C ALA A 182 20.50 33.75 -21.48
N PRO A 183 21.16 34.90 -21.25
CA PRO A 183 20.92 35.70 -20.04
C PRO A 183 19.44 36.09 -19.95
N LEU A 184 18.90 36.00 -18.75
CA LEU A 184 17.50 36.30 -18.45
C LEU A 184 17.36 37.77 -17.99
N ASP A 185 16.28 38.41 -18.40
CA ASP A 185 15.85 39.68 -17.83
C ASP A 185 15.39 39.47 -16.36
N ALA A 186 15.85 40.35 -15.47
CA ALA A 186 15.51 40.23 -14.05
C ALA A 186 13.99 40.26 -13.80
N GLY A 187 13.23 41.03 -14.55
CA GLY A 187 11.77 41.07 -14.45
C GLY A 187 11.11 39.74 -14.81
N VAL A 188 11.63 39.04 -15.82
CA VAL A 188 11.14 37.70 -16.22
C VAL A 188 11.44 36.66 -15.13
N VAL A 189 12.61 36.76 -14.49
CA VAL A 189 12.97 35.87 -13.38
C VAL A 189 12.07 36.11 -12.16
N ASP A 190 11.80 37.40 -11.85
CA ASP A 190 10.90 37.77 -10.74
C ASP A 190 9.46 37.27 -10.99
N GLU A 191 8.95 37.36 -12.22
CA GLU A 191 7.65 36.81 -12.59
C GLU A 191 7.63 35.28 -12.48
N ALA A 192 8.64 34.59 -13.02
CA ALA A 192 8.75 33.13 -12.91
C ALA A 192 8.80 32.67 -11.44
N PHE A 193 9.53 33.39 -10.57
CA PHE A 193 9.54 33.12 -9.13
C PHE A 193 8.17 33.36 -8.49
N ALA A 194 7.50 34.47 -8.84
CA ALA A 194 6.20 34.80 -8.29
C ALA A 194 5.12 33.75 -8.65
N HIS A 195 5.11 33.24 -9.89
CA HIS A 195 4.17 32.22 -10.36
C HIS A 195 4.48 30.85 -9.80
N SER A 196 5.76 30.42 -9.79
CA SER A 196 6.18 29.12 -9.29
C SER A 196 6.30 29.06 -7.77
N GLN A 197 6.44 30.21 -7.11
CA GLN A 197 6.82 30.33 -5.70
C GLN A 197 8.08 29.50 -5.35
N GLY A 198 9.01 29.42 -6.29
CA GLY A 198 10.24 28.67 -6.16
C GLY A 198 10.09 27.15 -6.24
N ASN A 199 8.95 26.62 -6.70
CA ASN A 199 8.78 25.18 -6.89
C ASN A 199 9.55 24.69 -8.13
N PRO A 200 10.56 23.81 -7.98
CA PRO A 200 11.40 23.36 -9.09
C PRO A 200 10.63 22.69 -10.23
N LEU A 201 9.61 21.89 -9.93
CA LEU A 201 8.80 21.23 -10.95
C LEU A 201 7.98 22.25 -11.76
N HIS A 202 7.43 23.25 -11.07
CA HIS A 202 6.71 24.32 -11.73
C HIS A 202 7.64 25.13 -12.67
N LEU A 203 8.82 25.50 -12.19
CA LEU A 203 9.85 26.19 -12.98
C LEU A 203 10.25 25.38 -14.21
N ARG A 204 10.43 24.05 -14.06
CA ARG A 204 10.72 23.16 -15.19
C ARG A 204 9.63 23.25 -16.27
N HIS A 205 8.36 23.17 -15.87
CA HIS A 205 7.25 23.26 -16.83
C HIS A 205 7.13 24.64 -17.48
N LEU A 206 7.46 25.72 -16.76
CA LEU A 206 7.56 27.06 -17.37
C LEU A 206 8.66 27.12 -18.44
N VAL A 207 9.84 26.58 -18.17
CA VAL A 207 10.95 26.48 -19.14
C VAL A 207 10.54 25.61 -20.33
N ASP A 208 9.96 24.44 -20.10
CA ASP A 208 9.54 23.53 -21.18
C ASP A 208 8.42 24.12 -22.05
N SER A 209 7.55 24.97 -21.49
CA SER A 209 6.53 25.71 -22.26
C SER A 209 7.10 26.82 -23.13
N GLY A 210 8.34 27.27 -22.85
CA GLY A 210 8.98 28.41 -23.51
C GLY A 210 8.48 29.79 -23.07
N ASP A 211 7.62 29.84 -22.03
CA ASP A 211 7.07 31.09 -21.51
C ASP A 211 7.20 31.11 -19.97
N LEU A 212 8.24 31.80 -19.48
CA LEU A 212 8.53 31.95 -18.07
C LEU A 212 7.55 32.90 -17.34
N THR A 213 6.80 33.70 -18.06
CA THR A 213 5.83 34.65 -17.52
C THR A 213 4.41 34.07 -17.46
N ASN A 214 4.25 32.83 -17.86
CA ASN A 214 2.97 32.12 -17.82
C ASN A 214 2.45 31.98 -16.39
N ASP A 215 1.26 32.50 -16.12
CA ASP A 215 0.60 32.48 -14.80
C ASP A 215 -0.22 31.20 -14.53
N ALA A 216 -0.13 30.20 -15.43
CA ALA A 216 -0.82 28.95 -15.29
C ALA A 216 -0.33 28.18 -14.05
N THR A 217 -1.26 27.54 -13.36
CA THR A 217 -0.93 26.69 -12.20
C THR A 217 -0.16 25.44 -12.63
N LEU A 218 0.63 24.86 -11.73
CA LEU A 218 1.37 23.62 -12.01
C LEU A 218 0.48 22.49 -12.57
N PRO A 219 -0.73 22.19 -12.03
CA PRO A 219 -1.63 21.22 -12.67
C PRO A 219 -1.99 21.56 -14.12
N ALA A 220 -2.24 22.83 -14.45
CA ALA A 220 -2.59 23.24 -15.80
C ALA A 220 -1.40 23.09 -16.77
N LEU A 221 -0.19 23.41 -16.32
CA LEU A 221 1.03 23.19 -17.10
C LEU A 221 1.29 21.70 -17.36
N ILE A 222 1.08 20.86 -16.34
CA ILE A 222 1.18 19.40 -16.50
C ILE A 222 0.13 18.90 -17.50
N ASP A 223 -1.12 19.36 -17.43
CA ASP A 223 -2.16 18.99 -18.40
C ASP A 223 -1.77 19.39 -19.83
N GLY A 224 -1.19 20.60 -19.99
CA GLY A 224 -0.65 21.07 -21.26
C GLY A 224 0.48 20.17 -21.78
N TYR A 225 1.43 19.82 -20.90
CA TYR A 225 2.52 18.89 -21.20
C TYR A 225 1.99 17.51 -21.63
N LEU A 226 1.09 16.93 -20.86
CA LEU A 226 0.49 15.62 -21.14
C LEU A 226 -0.29 15.60 -22.46
N SER A 227 -0.96 16.71 -22.78
CA SER A 227 -1.71 16.86 -24.04
C SER A 227 -0.81 17.01 -25.27
N GLY A 228 0.42 17.50 -25.07
CA GLY A 228 1.44 17.62 -26.09
C GLY A 228 2.25 16.35 -26.36
N LEU A 229 2.12 15.32 -25.54
CA LEU A 229 2.84 14.06 -25.71
C LEU A 229 2.38 13.33 -26.98
N ALA A 230 3.34 12.71 -27.68
CA ALA A 230 3.03 11.78 -28.76
C ALA A 230 2.23 10.59 -28.23
N SER A 231 1.34 10.03 -29.06
CA SER A 231 0.43 8.94 -28.67
C SER A 231 1.14 7.77 -27.97
N PRO A 232 2.30 7.23 -28.44
CA PRO A 232 2.97 6.13 -27.74
C PRO A 232 3.39 6.50 -26.31
N ALA A 233 4.01 7.67 -26.12
CA ALA A 233 4.45 8.12 -24.79
C ALA A 233 3.25 8.38 -23.86
N ARG A 234 2.15 8.91 -24.39
CA ARG A 234 0.92 9.10 -23.64
C ARG A 234 0.31 7.77 -23.21
N THR A 235 0.26 6.76 -24.09
CA THR A 235 -0.24 5.42 -23.77
C THR A 235 0.57 4.77 -22.65
N VAL A 236 1.88 4.96 -22.61
CA VAL A 236 2.71 4.47 -21.48
C VAL A 236 2.23 5.06 -20.14
N LEU A 237 2.04 6.40 -20.09
CA LEU A 237 1.53 7.04 -18.87
C LEU A 237 0.10 6.61 -18.51
N ASP A 238 -0.76 6.36 -19.48
CA ASP A 238 -2.12 5.89 -19.25
C ASP A 238 -2.13 4.49 -18.61
N TYR A 239 -1.22 3.59 -19.02
CA TYR A 239 -1.04 2.29 -18.36
C TYR A 239 -0.42 2.44 -16.95
N LEU A 240 0.59 3.30 -16.79
CA LEU A 240 1.19 3.56 -15.48
C LEU A 240 0.18 4.21 -14.51
N ALA A 241 -0.73 5.04 -14.98
CA ALA A 241 -1.79 5.60 -14.15
C ALA A 241 -2.73 4.54 -13.55
N LEU A 242 -2.79 3.34 -14.14
CA LEU A 242 -3.62 2.23 -13.69
C LEU A 242 -2.85 1.18 -12.89
N ALA A 243 -1.53 1.01 -13.14
CA ALA A 243 -0.76 -0.10 -12.57
C ALA A 243 0.76 0.21 -12.48
N GLU A 244 1.13 1.36 -11.92
CA GLU A 244 2.54 1.72 -11.67
C GLU A 244 3.11 0.94 -10.45
N PRO A 245 4.36 0.38 -10.54
CA PRO A 245 5.20 0.28 -11.71
C PRO A 245 4.81 -0.89 -12.62
N LEU A 246 5.27 -0.85 -13.87
CA LEU A 246 5.16 -1.97 -14.80
C LEU A 246 6.54 -2.40 -15.30
N GLN A 247 6.70 -3.67 -15.62
CA GLN A 247 7.93 -4.13 -16.27
C GLN A 247 8.04 -3.54 -17.69
N ARG A 248 9.25 -3.16 -18.09
CA ARG A 248 9.50 -2.59 -19.42
C ARG A 248 8.98 -3.48 -20.56
N GLY A 249 9.13 -4.81 -20.39
CA GLY A 249 8.59 -5.79 -21.34
C GLY A 249 7.08 -5.72 -21.46
N ASP A 250 6.37 -5.61 -20.33
CA ASP A 250 4.91 -5.51 -20.29
C ASP A 250 4.41 -4.22 -20.96
N VAL A 251 5.04 -3.08 -20.63
CA VAL A 251 4.70 -1.80 -21.24
C VAL A 251 4.97 -1.82 -22.73
N THR A 252 6.10 -2.42 -23.16
CA THR A 252 6.42 -2.54 -24.60
C THR A 252 5.40 -3.40 -25.34
N ALA A 253 4.95 -4.51 -24.75
CA ALA A 253 3.92 -5.35 -25.34
C ALA A 253 2.56 -4.64 -25.46
N LEU A 254 2.20 -3.81 -24.47
CA LEU A 254 0.91 -3.11 -24.40
C LEU A 254 0.88 -1.79 -25.19
N ALA A 255 1.95 -0.99 -25.15
CA ALA A 255 2.01 0.34 -25.77
C ALA A 255 2.75 0.35 -27.13
N GLY A 256 3.43 -0.74 -27.49
CA GLY A 256 4.19 -0.90 -28.73
C GLY A 256 5.69 -0.65 -28.56
N GLU A 257 6.46 -1.17 -29.54
CA GLU A 257 7.92 -1.01 -29.57
C GLU A 257 8.32 0.46 -29.58
N GLY A 258 9.34 0.82 -28.79
CA GLY A 258 9.88 2.18 -28.72
C GLY A 258 9.01 3.18 -27.93
N ALA A 259 7.83 2.80 -27.44
CA ALA A 259 6.95 3.70 -26.68
C ALA A 259 7.61 4.13 -25.36
N VAL A 260 8.25 3.20 -24.64
CA VAL A 260 8.97 3.48 -23.39
C VAL A 260 10.14 4.43 -23.64
N ASP A 261 10.95 4.17 -24.68
CA ASP A 261 12.11 5.01 -25.02
C ASP A 261 11.68 6.44 -25.41
N GLN A 262 10.56 6.56 -26.13
CA GLN A 262 9.97 7.88 -26.46
C GLN A 262 9.49 8.60 -25.20
N ALA A 263 8.84 7.90 -24.27
CA ALA A 263 8.36 8.47 -23.03
C ALA A 263 9.52 8.90 -22.11
N GLU A 264 10.60 8.14 -22.05
CA GLU A 264 11.82 8.48 -21.33
C GLU A 264 12.53 9.69 -21.96
N ALA A 265 12.67 9.71 -23.28
CA ALA A 265 13.33 10.80 -24.00
C ALA A 265 12.66 12.16 -23.81
N VAL A 266 11.35 12.21 -23.56
CA VAL A 266 10.61 13.44 -23.24
C VAL A 266 10.48 13.69 -21.73
N GLY A 267 11.04 12.81 -20.88
CA GLY A 267 11.01 12.94 -19.42
C GLY A 267 9.64 12.68 -18.82
N ALA A 268 8.81 11.87 -19.47
CA ALA A 268 7.51 11.45 -18.96
C ALA A 268 7.62 10.27 -17.99
N VAL A 269 8.62 9.40 -18.19
CA VAL A 269 8.89 8.22 -17.35
C VAL A 269 10.35 8.17 -16.93
N ALA A 270 10.60 7.40 -15.87
CA ALA A 270 11.91 7.00 -15.38
C ALA A 270 12.00 5.48 -15.35
N ILE A 271 13.18 4.93 -15.62
CA ILE A 271 13.44 3.49 -15.62
C ILE A 271 14.39 3.18 -14.48
N ASP A 272 14.04 2.18 -13.67
CA ASP A 272 14.92 1.63 -12.64
C ASP A 272 14.99 0.10 -12.80
N GLY A 273 16.14 -0.40 -13.25
CA GLY A 273 16.27 -1.78 -13.71
C GLY A 273 15.31 -2.09 -14.86
N ASP A 274 14.44 -3.07 -14.65
CA ASP A 274 13.40 -3.46 -15.62
C ASP A 274 12.04 -2.79 -15.33
N LEU A 275 11.94 -1.95 -14.31
CA LEU A 275 10.69 -1.29 -13.93
C LEU A 275 10.58 0.11 -14.52
N VAL A 276 9.40 0.44 -15.02
CA VAL A 276 9.04 1.75 -15.57
C VAL A 276 8.13 2.46 -14.58
N TYR A 277 8.55 3.64 -14.17
CA TYR A 277 7.82 4.56 -13.31
C TYR A 277 7.47 5.83 -14.06
N SER A 278 6.45 6.55 -13.63
CA SER A 278 6.30 7.94 -14.06
C SER A 278 7.47 8.78 -13.56
N ALA A 279 7.91 9.75 -14.33
CA ALA A 279 8.98 10.65 -13.88
C ALA A 279 8.55 11.54 -12.70
N HIS A 280 7.25 11.68 -12.47
CA HIS A 280 6.68 12.33 -11.30
C HIS A 280 5.26 11.82 -11.02
N PRO A 281 4.87 11.56 -9.74
CA PRO A 281 3.54 11.04 -9.40
C PRO A 281 2.36 11.90 -9.90
N LEU A 282 2.55 13.21 -10.05
CA LEU A 282 1.52 14.08 -10.61
C LEU A 282 1.19 13.75 -12.08
N TYR A 283 2.12 13.15 -12.84
CA TYR A 283 1.86 12.80 -14.23
C TYR A 283 0.85 11.67 -14.34
N THR A 284 1.04 10.58 -13.59
CA THR A 284 0.09 9.47 -13.55
C THR A 284 -1.23 9.88 -12.89
N ALA A 285 -1.19 10.70 -11.83
CA ALA A 285 -2.41 11.23 -11.21
C ALA A 285 -3.25 12.07 -12.20
N ARG A 286 -2.61 12.95 -12.99
CA ARG A 286 -3.30 13.78 -14.00
C ARG A 286 -3.72 12.97 -15.23
N ALA A 287 -2.87 12.04 -15.68
CA ALA A 287 -3.20 11.12 -16.77
C ALA A 287 -4.43 10.28 -16.43
N GLY A 288 -4.47 9.67 -15.23
CA GLY A 288 -5.60 8.88 -14.74
C GLY A 288 -6.88 9.69 -14.60
N ALA A 289 -6.80 10.93 -14.06
CA ALA A 289 -7.94 11.82 -13.95
C ALA A 289 -8.52 12.25 -15.32
N ALA A 290 -7.70 12.27 -16.37
CA ALA A 290 -8.11 12.61 -17.72
C ALA A 290 -8.65 11.42 -18.54
N LEU A 291 -8.45 10.17 -18.05
CA LEU A 291 -8.97 8.99 -18.72
C LEU A 291 -10.51 8.93 -18.63
N ALA A 292 -11.16 8.79 -19.78
CA ALA A 292 -12.58 8.50 -19.80
C ALA A 292 -12.84 7.11 -19.16
N PRO A 293 -13.94 6.92 -18.41
CA PRO A 293 -14.22 5.65 -17.73
C PRO A 293 -14.16 4.42 -18.62
N ASP A 294 -14.69 4.52 -19.85
CA ASP A 294 -14.70 3.41 -20.83
C ASP A 294 -13.26 3.08 -21.30
N ALA A 295 -12.44 4.11 -21.55
CA ALA A 295 -11.04 3.91 -21.91
C ALA A 295 -10.24 3.29 -20.76
N ALA A 296 -10.45 3.72 -19.53
CA ALA A 296 -9.81 3.15 -18.36
C ALA A 296 -10.17 1.66 -18.17
N ARG A 297 -11.45 1.28 -18.38
CA ARG A 297 -11.88 -0.13 -18.33
C ARG A 297 -11.22 -0.98 -19.42
N ALA A 298 -11.15 -0.46 -20.64
CA ALA A 298 -10.51 -1.17 -21.76
C ALA A 298 -9.01 -1.37 -21.54
N LEU A 299 -8.30 -0.36 -21.01
CA LEU A 299 -6.88 -0.46 -20.67
C LEU A 299 -6.65 -1.46 -19.54
N ARG A 300 -7.50 -1.45 -18.48
CA ARG A 300 -7.43 -2.47 -17.42
C ARG A 300 -7.66 -3.88 -17.94
N MET A 301 -8.59 -4.05 -18.86
CA MET A 301 -8.82 -5.36 -19.48
C MET A 301 -7.58 -5.86 -20.22
N SER A 302 -6.94 -5.00 -21.03
CA SER A 302 -5.68 -5.34 -21.71
C SER A 302 -4.55 -5.67 -20.72
N LEU A 303 -4.45 -4.92 -19.61
CA LEU A 303 -3.49 -5.19 -18.53
C LEU A 303 -3.75 -6.56 -17.89
N VAL A 304 -4.99 -6.86 -17.53
CA VAL A 304 -5.37 -8.12 -16.90
C VAL A 304 -5.08 -9.30 -17.83
N GLU A 305 -5.48 -9.22 -19.10
CA GLU A 305 -5.21 -10.27 -20.09
C GLU A 305 -3.71 -10.52 -20.27
N HIS A 306 -2.91 -9.47 -20.33
CA HIS A 306 -1.47 -9.58 -20.48
C HIS A 306 -0.80 -10.13 -19.22
N LEU A 307 -1.08 -9.55 -18.05
CA LEU A 307 -0.44 -9.95 -16.79
C LEU A 307 -0.87 -11.34 -16.32
N ALA A 308 -2.13 -11.76 -16.58
CA ALA A 308 -2.60 -13.11 -16.26
C ALA A 308 -1.92 -14.22 -17.08
N ALA A 309 -1.38 -13.89 -18.25
CA ALA A 309 -0.61 -14.82 -19.06
C ALA A 309 0.83 -15.03 -18.56
N GLY A 310 1.32 -14.13 -17.70
CA GLY A 310 2.64 -14.19 -17.08
C GLY A 310 2.71 -15.09 -15.84
N PRO A 311 3.91 -15.35 -15.32
CA PRO A 311 4.07 -16.08 -14.07
C PRO A 311 3.65 -15.23 -12.87
N SER A 312 2.90 -15.82 -11.94
CA SER A 312 2.66 -15.22 -10.61
C SER A 312 3.86 -15.57 -9.72
N THR A 313 4.71 -14.62 -9.46
CA THR A 313 5.97 -14.81 -8.71
C THR A 313 6.00 -14.05 -7.38
N HIS A 314 5.09 -13.10 -7.19
CA HIS A 314 5.03 -12.28 -6.00
C HIS A 314 3.74 -12.53 -5.21
N VAL A 315 3.83 -12.44 -3.87
CA VAL A 315 2.70 -12.65 -2.95
C VAL A 315 1.49 -11.74 -3.23
N GLY A 316 1.72 -10.58 -3.83
CA GLY A 316 0.68 -9.61 -4.19
C GLY A 316 0.14 -9.72 -5.62
N ASP A 317 0.66 -10.63 -6.46
CA ASP A 317 0.28 -10.67 -7.89
C ASP A 317 -1.20 -10.98 -8.11
N GLN A 318 -1.75 -11.95 -7.38
CA GLN A 318 -3.18 -12.26 -7.46
C GLN A 318 -4.07 -11.10 -6.98
N LEU A 319 -3.65 -10.39 -5.93
CA LEU A 319 -4.35 -9.19 -5.45
C LEU A 319 -4.32 -8.07 -6.49
N ARG A 320 -3.15 -7.84 -7.11
CA ARG A 320 -3.00 -6.84 -8.17
C ARG A 320 -3.89 -7.14 -9.37
N LEU A 321 -3.88 -8.38 -9.84
CA LEU A 321 -4.74 -8.82 -10.93
C LEU A 321 -6.21 -8.66 -10.59
N ALA A 322 -6.64 -9.09 -9.40
CA ALA A 322 -8.02 -8.97 -8.94
C ALA A 322 -8.46 -7.50 -8.81
N ALA A 323 -7.59 -6.63 -8.29
CA ALA A 323 -7.86 -5.19 -8.17
C ALA A 323 -8.05 -4.53 -9.54
N LEU A 324 -7.25 -4.91 -10.54
CA LEU A 324 -7.41 -4.43 -11.92
C LEU A 324 -8.65 -5.01 -12.58
N ALA A 325 -8.89 -6.32 -12.39
CA ALA A 325 -9.98 -7.03 -13.03
C ALA A 325 -11.36 -6.55 -12.56
N VAL A 326 -11.52 -6.27 -11.27
CA VAL A 326 -12.79 -5.82 -10.69
C VAL A 326 -13.27 -4.48 -11.26
N GLU A 327 -12.36 -3.64 -11.71
CA GLU A 327 -12.64 -2.34 -12.34
C GLU A 327 -12.60 -2.40 -13.89
N SER A 328 -12.43 -3.59 -14.48
CA SER A 328 -12.49 -3.83 -15.92
C SER A 328 -13.86 -4.32 -16.36
N ASP A 329 -14.06 -4.49 -17.67
CA ASP A 329 -15.29 -5.07 -18.22
C ASP A 329 -15.38 -6.60 -18.04
N ASN A 330 -14.28 -7.26 -17.62
CA ASN A 330 -14.22 -8.70 -17.37
C ASN A 330 -13.53 -9.01 -16.03
N PRO A 331 -14.25 -8.99 -14.91
CA PRO A 331 -13.70 -9.25 -13.60
C PRO A 331 -13.31 -10.73 -13.33
N GLY A 332 -13.22 -11.58 -14.34
CA GLY A 332 -12.83 -12.99 -14.22
C GLY A 332 -13.90 -13.92 -13.63
N ALA A 333 -13.50 -15.09 -13.16
CA ALA A 333 -14.37 -16.02 -12.45
C ALA A 333 -14.65 -15.50 -11.01
N VAL A 334 -15.67 -16.05 -10.36
CA VAL A 334 -16.01 -15.62 -8.98
C VAL A 334 -14.93 -15.99 -8.00
N ASP A 335 -14.30 -17.15 -8.17
CA ASP A 335 -13.20 -17.59 -7.30
C ASP A 335 -11.96 -16.67 -7.44
N ASP A 336 -11.77 -16.06 -8.62
CA ASP A 336 -10.73 -15.05 -8.87
C ASP A 336 -10.97 -13.73 -8.13
N LEU A 337 -12.13 -13.55 -7.50
CA LEU A 337 -12.46 -12.43 -6.63
C LEU A 337 -12.52 -12.85 -5.16
N VAL A 338 -13.10 -14.00 -4.85
CA VAL A 338 -13.29 -14.47 -3.46
C VAL A 338 -11.95 -14.81 -2.80
N ASN A 339 -11.07 -15.54 -3.47
CA ASN A 339 -9.77 -15.89 -2.92
C ASN A 339 -8.90 -14.65 -2.66
N PRO A 340 -8.73 -13.72 -3.62
CA PRO A 340 -8.04 -12.46 -3.35
C PRO A 340 -8.71 -11.60 -2.27
N ALA A 341 -10.05 -11.59 -2.15
CA ALA A 341 -10.72 -10.89 -1.06
C ALA A 341 -10.32 -11.46 0.32
N GLN A 342 -10.19 -12.78 0.44
CA GLN A 342 -9.71 -13.41 1.66
C GLN A 342 -8.22 -13.13 1.93
N HIS A 343 -7.41 -13.04 0.88
CA HIS A 343 -6.00 -12.60 1.00
C HIS A 343 -5.91 -11.14 1.46
N ALA A 344 -6.69 -10.24 0.87
CA ALA A 344 -6.76 -8.85 1.28
C ALA A 344 -7.15 -8.71 2.77
N LEU A 345 -8.15 -9.46 3.24
CA LEU A 345 -8.51 -9.51 4.67
C LEU A 345 -7.34 -9.94 5.55
N ARG A 346 -6.58 -10.95 5.15
CA ARG A 346 -5.44 -11.47 5.91
C ARG A 346 -4.32 -10.44 6.04
N PHE A 347 -4.13 -9.62 5.00
CA PHE A 347 -3.12 -8.56 4.98
C PHE A 347 -3.61 -7.23 5.55
N GLY A 348 -4.89 -7.13 5.96
CA GLY A 348 -5.45 -5.92 6.53
C GLY A 348 -5.96 -4.91 5.49
N GLU A 349 -5.96 -5.27 4.20
CA GLU A 349 -6.43 -4.42 3.09
C GLU A 349 -7.97 -4.46 3.00
N LEU A 350 -8.64 -3.90 4.02
CA LEU A 350 -10.08 -4.05 4.22
C LEU A 350 -10.93 -3.42 3.12
N ALA A 351 -10.48 -2.31 2.54
CA ALA A 351 -11.20 -1.64 1.45
C ALA A 351 -11.17 -2.48 0.16
N LEU A 352 -10.02 -3.04 -0.18
CA LEU A 352 -9.88 -3.94 -1.32
C LEU A 352 -10.67 -5.24 -1.09
N ALA A 353 -10.62 -5.80 0.12
CA ALA A 353 -11.40 -6.97 0.48
C ALA A 353 -12.91 -6.75 0.32
N GLU A 354 -13.41 -5.59 0.75
CA GLU A 354 -14.81 -5.19 0.56
C GLU A 354 -15.17 -5.11 -0.93
N GLN A 355 -14.35 -4.40 -1.72
CA GLN A 355 -14.59 -4.21 -3.15
C GLN A 355 -14.66 -5.55 -3.91
N LEU A 356 -13.68 -6.43 -3.69
CA LEU A 356 -13.62 -7.74 -4.32
C LEU A 356 -14.77 -8.66 -3.87
N ALA A 357 -15.05 -8.70 -2.56
CA ALA A 357 -16.11 -9.52 -2.02
C ALA A 357 -17.51 -9.05 -2.44
N GLN A 358 -17.73 -7.73 -2.54
CA GLN A 358 -18.97 -7.15 -3.05
C GLN A 358 -19.17 -7.52 -4.52
N ALA A 359 -18.15 -7.37 -5.37
CA ALA A 359 -18.21 -7.74 -6.77
C ALA A 359 -18.51 -9.24 -6.98
N ALA A 360 -17.93 -10.11 -6.14
CA ALA A 360 -18.23 -11.54 -6.14
C ALA A 360 -19.67 -11.82 -5.69
N LEU A 361 -20.14 -11.12 -4.65
CA LEU A 361 -21.49 -11.27 -4.12
C LEU A 361 -22.56 -10.88 -5.12
N ASP A 362 -22.38 -9.77 -5.83
CA ASP A 362 -23.32 -9.26 -6.85
C ASP A 362 -23.51 -10.25 -8.01
N ARG A 363 -22.52 -11.13 -8.23
CA ARG A 363 -22.56 -12.13 -9.31
C ARG A 363 -23.20 -13.46 -8.91
N THR A 364 -23.03 -13.91 -7.66
CA THR A 364 -23.47 -15.26 -7.26
C THR A 364 -24.34 -15.30 -6.02
N GLY A 365 -24.26 -14.29 -5.15
CA GLY A 365 -24.91 -14.34 -3.84
C GLY A 365 -24.34 -15.41 -2.88
N GLY A 366 -23.22 -16.07 -3.22
CA GLY A 366 -22.67 -17.23 -2.52
C GLY A 366 -22.13 -16.92 -1.11
N LEU A 367 -22.12 -17.96 -0.25
CA LEU A 367 -21.65 -17.84 1.13
C LEU A 367 -20.20 -17.36 1.24
N PRO A 368 -19.21 -17.84 0.44
CA PRO A 368 -17.82 -17.38 0.55
C PRO A 368 -17.67 -15.87 0.34
N ALA A 369 -18.37 -15.29 -0.64
CA ALA A 369 -18.36 -13.84 -0.87
C ALA A 369 -19.01 -13.09 0.29
N ARG A 370 -20.13 -13.59 0.86
CA ARG A 370 -20.79 -12.99 2.03
C ARG A 370 -19.93 -13.02 3.27
N LEU A 371 -19.18 -14.08 3.48
CA LEU A 371 -18.26 -14.19 4.61
C LEU A 371 -17.13 -13.17 4.48
N ALA A 372 -16.49 -13.10 3.31
CA ALA A 372 -15.42 -12.14 3.06
C ALA A 372 -15.91 -10.70 3.24
N LEU A 373 -17.08 -10.35 2.68
CA LEU A 373 -17.69 -9.04 2.82
C LEU A 373 -18.07 -8.74 4.27
N GLY A 374 -18.68 -9.70 4.96
CA GLY A 374 -19.05 -9.55 6.37
C GLY A 374 -17.85 -9.28 7.27
N TYR A 375 -16.74 -10.00 7.07
CA TYR A 375 -15.49 -9.73 7.77
C TYR A 375 -14.92 -8.35 7.44
N ALA A 376 -14.85 -7.97 6.15
CA ALA A 376 -14.33 -6.66 5.75
C ALA A 376 -15.11 -5.51 6.40
N LEU A 377 -16.43 -5.58 6.37
CA LEU A 377 -17.32 -4.57 6.96
C LEU A 377 -17.20 -4.53 8.50
N ALA A 378 -17.16 -5.70 9.16
CA ALA A 378 -17.02 -5.78 10.62
C ALA A 378 -15.69 -5.16 11.09
N TRP A 379 -14.57 -5.49 10.45
CA TRP A 379 -13.25 -4.96 10.79
C TRP A 379 -13.11 -3.46 10.49
N GLN A 380 -13.91 -2.91 9.57
CA GLN A 380 -14.03 -1.47 9.35
C GLN A 380 -14.95 -0.76 10.37
N GLY A 381 -15.49 -1.48 11.36
CA GLY A 381 -16.43 -0.93 12.36
C GLY A 381 -17.86 -0.75 11.83
N ARG A 382 -18.18 -1.28 10.64
CA ARG A 382 -19.49 -1.17 9.98
C ARG A 382 -20.40 -2.37 10.34
N GLY A 383 -20.53 -2.63 11.64
CA GLY A 383 -21.26 -3.78 12.21
C GLY A 383 -22.68 -3.98 11.69
N PRO A 384 -23.54 -2.93 11.60
CA PRO A 384 -24.90 -3.08 11.07
C PRO A 384 -24.95 -3.57 9.61
N GLN A 385 -24.00 -3.12 8.77
CA GLN A 385 -23.89 -3.55 7.38
C GLN A 385 -23.38 -5.00 7.30
N ALA A 386 -22.40 -5.37 8.12
CA ALA A 386 -21.91 -6.75 8.23
C ALA A 386 -23.05 -7.71 8.65
N ASP A 387 -23.86 -7.34 9.64
CA ASP A 387 -25.01 -8.17 10.06
C ASP A 387 -26.04 -8.29 8.94
N SER A 388 -26.34 -7.22 8.21
CA SER A 388 -27.26 -7.25 7.07
C SER A 388 -26.82 -8.26 6.01
N VAL A 389 -25.53 -8.28 5.66
CA VAL A 389 -24.96 -9.23 4.68
C VAL A 389 -25.04 -10.66 5.19
N LEU A 390 -24.67 -10.90 6.47
CA LEU A 390 -24.65 -12.24 7.07
C LEU A 390 -26.06 -12.75 7.41
N ALA A 391 -27.00 -11.88 7.76
CA ALA A 391 -28.39 -12.25 8.05
C ALA A 391 -29.17 -12.72 6.82
N ALA A 392 -28.73 -12.32 5.62
CA ALA A 392 -29.36 -12.73 4.37
C ALA A 392 -29.08 -14.21 3.98
N VAL A 393 -28.27 -14.92 4.77
CA VAL A 393 -27.97 -16.35 4.58
C VAL A 393 -29.09 -17.18 5.20
N ASP A 394 -29.63 -18.12 4.45
CA ASP A 394 -30.56 -19.14 4.98
C ASP A 394 -29.75 -20.28 5.64
N PRO A 395 -29.78 -20.40 6.97
CA PRO A 395 -29.01 -21.42 7.67
C PRO A 395 -29.47 -22.85 7.41
N ASP A 396 -30.66 -23.06 6.85
CA ASP A 396 -31.20 -24.39 6.53
C ASP A 396 -30.60 -24.95 5.23
N GLN A 397 -29.97 -24.10 4.44
CA GLN A 397 -29.28 -24.48 3.19
C GLN A 397 -27.79 -24.79 3.41
N LEU A 398 -27.26 -24.58 4.61
CA LEU A 398 -25.84 -24.71 4.89
C LEU A 398 -25.47 -26.14 5.32
N SER A 399 -24.35 -26.62 4.82
CA SER A 399 -23.67 -27.80 5.38
C SER A 399 -23.20 -27.52 6.82
N PRO A 400 -22.92 -28.56 7.63
CA PRO A 400 -22.43 -28.34 8.99
C PRO A 400 -21.18 -27.49 9.10
N SER A 401 -20.25 -27.57 8.15
CA SER A 401 -19.03 -26.76 8.10
C SER A 401 -19.33 -25.31 7.72
N GLU A 402 -20.21 -25.09 6.76
CA GLU A 402 -20.64 -23.75 6.35
C GLU A 402 -21.45 -23.06 7.45
N LEU A 403 -22.29 -23.82 8.18
CA LEU A 403 -23.03 -23.30 9.32
C LEU A 403 -22.11 -22.75 10.40
N LEU A 404 -21.04 -23.47 10.71
CA LEU A 404 -20.04 -23.00 11.65
C LEU A 404 -19.30 -21.77 11.14
N ALA A 405 -18.81 -21.80 9.89
CA ALA A 405 -18.09 -20.70 9.26
C ALA A 405 -18.92 -19.40 9.20
N TRP A 406 -20.24 -19.52 9.02
CA TRP A 406 -21.15 -18.38 9.02
C TRP A 406 -21.50 -17.89 10.43
N ALA A 407 -21.72 -18.81 11.37
CA ALA A 407 -22.20 -18.44 12.69
C ALA A 407 -21.16 -17.71 13.53
N LEU A 408 -19.89 -18.09 13.40
CA LEU A 408 -18.80 -17.47 14.19
C LEU A 408 -18.67 -15.95 13.93
N PRO A 409 -18.49 -15.48 12.68
CA PRO A 409 -18.37 -14.04 12.41
C PRO A 409 -19.66 -13.29 12.72
N ARG A 410 -20.84 -13.88 12.49
CA ARG A 410 -22.10 -13.24 12.80
C ARG A 410 -22.29 -13.04 14.30
N ALA A 411 -22.04 -14.07 15.10
CA ALA A 411 -22.10 -13.95 16.56
C ALA A 411 -21.10 -12.94 17.11
N ALA A 412 -19.86 -12.96 16.56
CA ALA A 412 -18.82 -12.01 16.92
C ALA A 412 -19.24 -10.56 16.59
N ASN A 413 -19.81 -10.33 15.41
CA ASN A 413 -20.33 -9.03 15.00
C ASN A 413 -21.47 -8.54 15.93
N GLN A 414 -22.43 -9.41 16.25
CA GLN A 414 -23.51 -9.07 17.18
C GLN A 414 -22.96 -8.70 18.57
N PHE A 415 -21.97 -9.45 19.08
CA PHE A 415 -21.42 -9.20 20.39
C PHE A 415 -20.61 -7.90 20.48
N TRP A 416 -19.61 -7.74 19.58
CA TRP A 416 -18.64 -6.66 19.69
C TRP A 416 -19.02 -5.41 18.90
N MET A 417 -19.54 -5.57 17.67
CA MET A 417 -19.82 -4.42 16.79
C MET A 417 -21.20 -3.83 17.02
N LEU A 418 -22.21 -4.67 17.28
CA LEU A 418 -23.56 -4.20 17.58
C LEU A 418 -23.81 -3.95 19.07
N SER A 419 -22.89 -4.43 19.94
CA SER A 419 -23.06 -4.36 21.40
C SER A 419 -24.33 -5.05 21.90
N GLU A 420 -24.68 -6.19 21.29
CA GLU A 420 -25.87 -7.01 21.60
C GLU A 420 -25.50 -8.37 22.24
N PRO A 421 -24.87 -8.41 23.42
CA PRO A 421 -24.31 -9.63 23.99
C PRO A 421 -25.36 -10.71 24.31
N ALA A 422 -26.58 -10.31 24.66
CA ALA A 422 -27.67 -11.25 24.92
C ALA A 422 -28.12 -11.95 23.63
N GLN A 423 -28.27 -11.20 22.55
CA GLN A 423 -28.65 -11.73 21.23
C GLN A 423 -27.56 -12.64 20.67
N ALA A 424 -26.29 -12.22 20.72
CA ALA A 424 -25.15 -13.02 20.30
C ALA A 424 -25.06 -14.35 21.04
N THR A 425 -25.28 -14.36 22.38
CA THR A 425 -25.26 -15.55 23.19
C THR A 425 -26.42 -16.49 22.83
N ALA A 426 -27.63 -15.96 22.66
CA ALA A 426 -28.80 -16.75 22.25
C ALA A 426 -28.62 -17.34 20.84
N PHE A 427 -28.06 -16.57 19.92
CA PHE A 427 -27.74 -17.03 18.57
C PHE A 427 -26.74 -18.19 18.58
N LEU A 428 -25.63 -18.07 19.33
CA LEU A 428 -24.66 -19.14 19.48
C LEU A 428 -25.30 -20.43 20.07
N GLN A 429 -26.13 -20.29 21.09
CA GLN A 429 -26.80 -21.45 21.70
C GLN A 429 -27.76 -22.15 20.72
N THR A 430 -28.50 -21.37 19.95
CA THR A 430 -29.39 -21.89 18.89
C THR A 430 -28.59 -22.64 17.85
N THR A 431 -27.50 -22.06 17.36
CA THR A 431 -26.61 -22.67 16.37
C THR A 431 -25.95 -23.95 16.93
N ARG A 432 -25.47 -23.91 18.17
CA ARG A 432 -24.88 -25.07 18.84
C ARG A 432 -25.85 -26.27 18.87
N ASN A 433 -27.14 -26.03 19.13
CA ASN A 433 -28.16 -27.10 19.17
C ASN A 433 -28.47 -27.69 17.78
N ARG A 434 -28.14 -26.98 16.71
CA ARG A 434 -28.31 -27.45 15.34
C ARG A 434 -27.10 -28.22 14.81
N VAL A 435 -25.92 -28.02 15.39
CA VAL A 435 -24.67 -28.67 14.98
C VAL A 435 -24.51 -29.99 15.70
N SER A 436 -24.34 -31.09 14.97
CA SER A 436 -24.17 -32.44 15.52
C SER A 436 -22.71 -32.82 15.76
N SER A 437 -21.73 -32.14 15.15
CA SER A 437 -20.31 -32.40 15.32
C SER A 437 -19.80 -31.92 16.68
N PRO A 438 -19.23 -32.81 17.52
CA PRO A 438 -18.67 -32.42 18.83
C PRO A 438 -17.54 -31.40 18.71
N ALA A 439 -16.73 -31.45 17.66
CA ALA A 439 -15.68 -30.46 17.41
C ALA A 439 -16.27 -29.07 17.13
N ALA A 440 -17.30 -28.96 16.26
CA ALA A 440 -17.95 -27.70 15.98
C ALA A 440 -18.70 -27.15 17.21
N GLN A 441 -19.29 -28.02 18.06
CA GLN A 441 -19.87 -27.59 19.32
C GLN A 441 -18.81 -27.02 20.26
N ALA A 442 -17.64 -27.67 20.36
CA ALA A 442 -16.52 -27.16 21.18
C ALA A 442 -16.04 -25.78 20.72
N THR A 443 -15.99 -25.51 19.41
CA THR A 443 -15.62 -24.21 18.89
C THR A 443 -16.66 -23.12 19.22
N LEU A 444 -17.96 -23.42 19.11
CA LEU A 444 -19.05 -22.52 19.52
C LEU A 444 -19.03 -22.26 21.02
N ASP A 445 -18.79 -23.30 21.86
CA ASP A 445 -18.67 -23.18 23.31
C ASP A 445 -17.43 -22.34 23.70
N ALA A 446 -16.30 -22.46 22.98
CA ALA A 446 -15.12 -21.63 23.20
C ALA A 446 -15.40 -20.14 22.93
N LEU A 447 -16.14 -19.82 21.87
CA LEU A 447 -16.58 -18.45 21.61
C LEU A 447 -17.56 -17.96 22.68
N ALA A 448 -18.48 -18.82 23.15
CA ALA A 448 -19.39 -18.51 24.27
C ALA A 448 -18.63 -18.24 25.57
N ALA A 449 -17.52 -18.96 25.85
CA ALA A 449 -16.63 -18.66 26.97
C ALA A 449 -15.98 -17.28 26.83
N THR A 450 -15.54 -16.93 25.64
CA THR A 450 -14.98 -15.59 25.32
C THR A 450 -16.02 -14.49 25.54
N PHE A 451 -17.27 -14.68 25.11
CA PHE A 451 -18.36 -13.74 25.38
C PHE A 451 -18.64 -13.59 26.88
N ALA A 452 -18.69 -14.70 27.62
CA ALA A 452 -18.89 -14.67 29.06
C ALA A 452 -17.77 -13.95 29.82
N MET A 453 -16.52 -14.09 29.37
CA MET A 453 -15.36 -13.36 29.87
C MET A 453 -15.51 -11.86 29.69
N ASN A 454 -15.85 -11.43 28.46
CA ASN A 454 -16.03 -10.02 28.11
C ASN A 454 -17.26 -9.40 28.79
N ALA A 455 -18.31 -10.20 29.04
CA ALA A 455 -19.49 -9.79 29.81
C ALA A 455 -19.26 -9.74 31.32
N GLY A 456 -18.05 -10.01 31.83
CA GLY A 456 -17.71 -9.92 33.24
C GLY A 456 -18.31 -11.04 34.09
N THR A 457 -18.50 -12.25 33.54
CA THR A 457 -19.06 -13.42 34.25
C THR A 457 -18.01 -14.54 34.43
N PRO A 458 -16.97 -14.33 35.28
CA PRO A 458 -15.81 -15.22 35.34
C PRO A 458 -16.13 -16.65 35.69
N LEU A 459 -17.04 -16.90 36.63
CA LEU A 459 -17.42 -18.28 37.01
C LEU A 459 -18.09 -19.05 35.86
N ARG A 460 -18.91 -18.36 35.05
CA ARG A 460 -19.53 -18.95 33.87
C ARG A 460 -18.45 -19.25 32.82
N THR A 461 -17.52 -18.30 32.62
CA THR A 461 -16.38 -18.47 31.69
C THR A 461 -15.57 -19.72 32.07
N LEU A 462 -15.14 -19.83 33.35
CA LEU A 462 -14.31 -20.94 33.80
C LEU A 462 -15.01 -22.31 33.63
N ARG A 463 -16.32 -22.37 33.86
CA ARG A 463 -17.09 -23.57 33.61
C ARG A 463 -17.11 -23.98 32.16
N ILE A 464 -17.50 -23.06 31.26
CA ILE A 464 -17.58 -23.35 29.81
C ILE A 464 -16.20 -23.67 29.25
N ALA A 465 -15.20 -22.87 29.58
CA ALA A 465 -13.82 -23.07 29.11
C ALA A 465 -13.25 -24.41 29.62
N GLY A 466 -13.54 -24.79 30.88
CA GLY A 466 -13.14 -26.09 31.44
C GLY A 466 -13.76 -27.28 30.69
N GLU A 467 -15.02 -27.18 30.28
CA GLU A 467 -15.69 -28.22 29.49
C GLU A 467 -15.04 -28.35 28.09
N VAL A 468 -14.69 -27.24 27.44
CA VAL A 468 -13.97 -27.22 26.14
C VAL A 468 -12.57 -27.81 26.27
N LEU A 469 -11.80 -27.40 27.28
CA LEU A 469 -10.43 -27.87 27.50
C LEU A 469 -10.36 -29.37 27.87
N ALA A 470 -11.41 -29.91 28.48
CA ALA A 470 -11.54 -31.33 28.78
C ALA A 470 -12.07 -32.15 27.58
N SER A 471 -12.53 -31.52 26.52
CA SER A 471 -13.11 -32.22 25.36
C SER A 471 -12.01 -32.80 24.46
N PRO A 472 -12.04 -34.12 24.17
CA PRO A 472 -11.09 -34.73 23.24
C PRO A 472 -11.33 -34.32 21.78
N HIS A 473 -12.42 -33.60 21.50
CA HIS A 473 -12.84 -33.17 20.17
C HIS A 473 -12.52 -31.68 19.90
N ALA A 474 -12.03 -30.93 20.91
CA ALA A 474 -11.66 -29.54 20.73
C ALA A 474 -10.42 -29.40 19.84
N ASP A 475 -10.51 -28.63 18.79
CA ASP A 475 -9.38 -28.30 17.95
C ASP A 475 -8.47 -27.21 18.56
N GLY A 476 -7.34 -26.91 17.91
CA GLY A 476 -6.38 -25.94 18.43
C GLY A 476 -6.98 -24.53 18.60
N VAL A 477 -7.96 -24.14 17.78
CA VAL A 477 -8.63 -22.84 17.86
C VAL A 477 -9.55 -22.80 19.08
N ALA A 478 -10.38 -23.81 19.26
CA ALA A 478 -11.27 -23.92 20.43
C ALA A 478 -10.48 -23.97 21.75
N VAL A 479 -9.39 -24.76 21.79
CA VAL A 479 -8.48 -24.82 22.95
C VAL A 479 -7.84 -23.45 23.22
N GLY A 480 -7.34 -22.76 22.19
CA GLY A 480 -6.72 -21.44 22.33
C GLY A 480 -7.67 -20.37 22.89
N TRP A 481 -8.90 -20.29 22.35
CA TRP A 481 -9.91 -19.36 22.85
C TRP A 481 -10.36 -19.71 24.30
N ALA A 482 -10.62 -20.98 24.58
CA ALA A 482 -11.03 -21.40 25.90
C ALA A 482 -9.93 -21.17 26.95
N ALA A 483 -8.67 -21.49 26.64
CA ALA A 483 -7.53 -21.26 27.53
C ALA A 483 -7.32 -19.77 27.82
N SER A 484 -7.39 -18.92 26.80
CA SER A 484 -7.27 -17.47 26.94
C SER A 484 -8.39 -16.88 27.79
N ALA A 485 -9.66 -17.32 27.56
CA ALA A 485 -10.81 -16.90 28.36
C ALA A 485 -10.69 -17.34 29.81
N ALA A 486 -10.24 -18.58 30.04
CA ALA A 486 -10.04 -19.12 31.40
C ALA A 486 -8.93 -18.36 32.14
N ALA A 487 -7.77 -18.12 31.51
CA ALA A 487 -6.63 -17.43 32.11
C ALA A 487 -7.02 -16.02 32.58
N LEU A 488 -7.64 -15.24 31.67
CA LEU A 488 -8.08 -13.87 32.00
C LEU A 488 -9.18 -13.83 33.07
N SER A 489 -10.05 -14.83 33.11
CA SER A 489 -11.11 -14.89 34.12
C SER A 489 -10.58 -15.34 35.48
N SER A 490 -9.61 -16.28 35.54
CA SER A 490 -8.96 -16.69 36.75
C SER A 490 -8.20 -15.58 37.47
N ALA A 491 -7.65 -14.62 36.71
CA ALA A 491 -6.98 -13.46 37.28
C ALA A 491 -7.96 -12.45 37.94
N ARG A 492 -9.27 -12.62 37.71
CA ARG A 492 -10.33 -11.72 38.21
C ARG A 492 -11.19 -12.36 39.35
N THR A 493 -10.94 -13.62 39.67
CA THR A 493 -11.55 -14.37 40.79
C THR A 493 -10.56 -14.54 41.92
#